data_6fe849ff7bcc46e2b8973986b2fca2fd
#
_entry.id   6fe849ff7bcc46e2b8973986b2fca2fd
#
_cell.length_a   1.000
_cell.length_b   1.000
_cell.length_c   1.000
_cell.angle_alpha   90.00
_cell.angle_beta   90.00
_cell.angle_gamma   90.00
#
_symmetry.space_group_name_H-M   'P 1'
#
loop_
_entity.id
_entity.type
_entity.pdbx_description
1 polymer ?
#
loop_
_entity_poly.entity_id
_entity_poly.type
_entity_poly.pdbx_seq_one_letter_code
_entity_poly.pdbx_strand_id
1 'polypeptide(L)'
;MLEELKQKVFKANPDLVKQGLVIFTWGNVSGIDREKGLVVIKPSGVSYDEMKAEDMVVVDLETGKVVEGDLNPSSDTPTHLVLYKAFPNIQGVVHTHSTYATAFAQAGKDIPNIGTTHADYFYKDIPCTRDMTEAEVKGQYELETGNVIVDEILNIRKINPDHTPAVLVKNHGPFSWGTSPDNAVYNAKVMEQCAKMAFVAFSVNPNLTMNPLLVEKHYMRKHGPNAYYGQKGQKH
;
A
#
# COMPACT_ATOMS: atom_id res chain seq x y z
N MET A 1 -18.13 9.74 -14.93
CA MET A 1 -18.98 8.94 -13.99
C MET A 1 -18.55 9.06 -12.53
N LEU A 2 -17.27 9.03 -12.21
CA LEU A 2 -16.72 9.10 -10.84
C LEU A 2 -15.82 10.33 -10.67
N GLU A 3 -16.26 11.51 -11.07
CA GLU A 3 -15.41 12.71 -11.16
C GLU A 3 -14.69 13.05 -9.86
N GLU A 4 -15.39 12.97 -8.72
CA GLU A 4 -14.75 13.22 -7.42
C GLU A 4 -13.66 12.20 -7.09
N LEU A 5 -13.91 10.91 -7.36
CA LEU A 5 -12.92 9.85 -7.13
C LEU A 5 -11.74 9.96 -8.11
N LYS A 6 -12.01 10.28 -9.39
CA LYS A 6 -10.96 10.56 -10.37
C LYS A 6 -10.06 11.70 -9.91
N GLN A 7 -10.63 12.79 -9.40
CA GLN A 7 -9.86 13.91 -8.85
C GLN A 7 -9.01 13.49 -7.64
N LYS A 8 -9.54 12.67 -6.73
CA LYS A 8 -8.78 12.16 -5.57
C LYS A 8 -7.63 11.28 -6.01
N VAL A 9 -7.88 10.31 -6.90
CA VAL A 9 -6.85 9.40 -7.43
C VAL A 9 -5.80 10.18 -8.23
N PHE A 10 -6.24 11.11 -9.08
CA PHE A 10 -5.33 11.99 -9.83
C PHE A 10 -4.39 12.75 -8.89
N LYS A 11 -4.90 13.40 -7.84
CA LYS A 11 -4.07 14.16 -6.89
C LYS A 11 -3.11 13.29 -6.10
N ALA A 12 -3.54 12.09 -5.71
CA ALA A 12 -2.73 11.15 -4.93
C ALA A 12 -1.53 10.61 -5.72
N ASN A 13 -1.61 10.47 -7.04
CA ASN A 13 -0.52 9.97 -7.86
C ASN A 13 0.70 10.91 -7.90
N PRO A 14 0.62 12.22 -8.24
CA PRO A 14 1.75 13.13 -8.15
C PRO A 14 2.28 13.32 -6.72
N ASP A 15 1.48 13.07 -5.69
CA ASP A 15 1.94 13.11 -4.31
C ASP A 15 3.00 12.03 -4.03
N LEU A 16 2.99 10.90 -4.73
CA LEU A 16 4.07 9.91 -4.66
C LEU A 16 5.43 10.54 -5.04
N VAL A 17 5.45 11.37 -6.06
CA VAL A 17 6.67 12.12 -6.49
C VAL A 17 7.08 13.11 -5.41
N LYS A 18 6.15 13.93 -4.91
CA LYS A 18 6.42 14.92 -3.86
C LYS A 18 6.95 14.29 -2.58
N GLN A 19 6.49 13.07 -2.26
CA GLN A 19 6.96 12.31 -1.10
C GLN A 19 8.27 11.56 -1.35
N GLY A 20 8.81 11.58 -2.59
CA GLY A 20 10.05 10.88 -2.95
C GLY A 20 9.89 9.35 -2.94
N LEU A 21 8.72 8.83 -3.29
CA LEU A 21 8.40 7.41 -3.27
C LEU A 21 8.55 6.75 -4.64
N VAL A 22 8.60 7.55 -5.70
CA VAL A 22 8.68 7.08 -7.09
C VAL A 22 9.64 7.93 -7.90
N ILE A 23 10.17 7.32 -8.96
CA ILE A 23 10.89 7.98 -10.04
C ILE A 23 10.23 7.59 -11.37
N PHE A 24 10.28 8.48 -12.36
CA PHE A 24 9.65 8.29 -13.67
C PHE A 24 8.15 7.94 -13.51
N THR A 25 7.72 6.78 -14.03
CA THR A 25 6.34 6.28 -13.99
C THR A 25 6.17 5.07 -13.04
N TRP A 26 7.16 4.79 -12.18
CA TRP A 26 7.21 3.59 -11.35
C TRP A 26 6.34 3.71 -10.12
N GLY A 27 5.13 3.31 -10.25
CA GLY A 27 4.16 3.30 -9.17
C GLY A 27 2.82 3.86 -9.60
N ASN A 28 1.84 3.63 -8.76
CA ASN A 28 0.47 4.03 -9.03
C ASN A 28 -0.35 4.07 -7.75
N VAL A 29 -1.44 4.82 -7.84
CA VAL A 29 -2.49 4.88 -6.82
C VAL A 29 -3.82 4.57 -7.49
N SER A 30 -4.66 3.82 -6.81
CA SER A 30 -6.06 3.63 -7.16
C SER A 30 -7.00 4.00 -6.01
N GLY A 31 -8.27 4.13 -6.33
CA GLY A 31 -9.37 4.31 -5.38
C GLY A 31 -10.60 3.56 -5.82
N ILE A 32 -11.48 3.18 -4.89
CA ILE A 32 -12.69 2.42 -5.16
C ILE A 32 -13.95 3.17 -4.74
N ASP A 33 -14.99 3.08 -5.57
CA ASP A 33 -16.38 3.31 -5.21
C ASP A 33 -17.05 1.96 -4.98
N ARG A 34 -17.23 1.57 -3.72
CA ARG A 34 -17.75 0.25 -3.36
C ARG A 34 -19.24 0.09 -3.67
N GLU A 35 -20.01 1.18 -3.66
CA GLU A 35 -21.44 1.12 -3.97
C GLU A 35 -21.65 0.77 -5.44
N LYS A 36 -20.79 1.32 -6.32
CA LYS A 36 -20.85 1.05 -7.75
C LYS A 36 -20.02 -0.14 -8.19
N GLY A 37 -19.13 -0.68 -7.33
CA GLY A 37 -18.19 -1.73 -7.70
C GLY A 37 -17.19 -1.28 -8.76
N LEU A 38 -16.76 -0.01 -8.72
CA LEU A 38 -15.87 0.60 -9.71
C LEU A 38 -14.57 1.08 -9.08
N VAL A 39 -13.46 0.81 -9.73
CA VAL A 39 -12.11 1.23 -9.32
C VAL A 39 -11.56 2.23 -10.31
N VAL A 40 -11.02 3.33 -9.79
CA VAL A 40 -10.29 4.34 -10.56
C VAL A 40 -8.80 4.13 -10.34
N ILE A 41 -8.03 4.07 -11.43
CA ILE A 41 -6.58 3.83 -11.37
C ILE A 41 -5.83 4.69 -12.37
N LYS A 42 -4.55 4.96 -12.07
CA LYS A 42 -3.61 5.64 -12.95
C LYS A 42 -3.45 4.89 -14.28
N PRO A 43 -3.42 5.61 -15.42
CA PRO A 43 -3.09 5.00 -16.70
C PRO A 43 -1.63 4.51 -16.73
N SER A 44 -1.39 3.42 -17.48
CA SER A 44 -0.07 2.84 -17.67
C SER A 44 0.86 3.77 -18.44
N GLY A 45 2.10 3.93 -17.97
CA GLY A 45 3.17 4.62 -18.70
C GLY A 45 3.01 6.14 -18.83
N VAL A 46 1.94 6.75 -18.33
CA VAL A 46 1.74 8.22 -18.37
C VAL A 46 2.55 8.88 -17.27
N SER A 47 3.31 9.92 -17.64
CA SER A 47 4.10 10.74 -16.71
C SER A 47 3.20 11.46 -15.72
N TYR A 48 3.65 11.60 -14.48
CA TYR A 48 2.92 12.33 -13.44
C TYR A 48 2.74 13.81 -13.76
N ASP A 49 3.66 14.41 -14.53
CA ASP A 49 3.64 15.83 -14.91
C ASP A 49 2.67 16.12 -16.07
N GLU A 50 2.42 15.12 -16.92
CA GLU A 50 1.54 15.25 -18.09
C GLU A 50 0.12 14.74 -17.82
N MET A 51 -0.05 13.93 -16.77
CA MET A 51 -1.29 13.28 -16.41
C MET A 51 -2.36 14.29 -15.98
N LYS A 52 -3.60 14.03 -16.36
CA LYS A 52 -4.78 14.80 -15.99
C LYS A 52 -5.82 13.92 -15.30
N ALA A 53 -6.79 14.54 -14.65
CA ALA A 53 -7.86 13.78 -13.99
C ALA A 53 -8.72 12.98 -14.99
N GLU A 54 -8.88 13.50 -16.22
CA GLU A 54 -9.61 12.85 -17.30
C GLU A 54 -8.92 11.56 -17.78
N ASP A 55 -7.60 11.46 -17.61
CA ASP A 55 -6.81 10.30 -18.00
C ASP A 55 -7.00 9.10 -17.07
N MET A 56 -7.59 9.32 -15.88
CA MET A 56 -7.84 8.24 -14.92
C MET A 56 -8.80 7.22 -15.52
N VAL A 57 -8.38 5.94 -15.49
CA VAL A 57 -9.15 4.83 -16.07
C VAL A 57 -10.06 4.24 -15.01
N VAL A 58 -11.32 3.98 -15.39
CA VAL A 58 -12.30 3.32 -14.52
C VAL A 58 -12.44 1.86 -14.96
N VAL A 59 -12.28 0.95 -14.01
CA VAL A 59 -12.43 -0.49 -14.24
C VAL A 59 -13.50 -1.08 -13.33
N ASP A 60 -14.21 -2.08 -13.84
CA ASP A 60 -15.16 -2.85 -13.06
C ASP A 60 -14.42 -3.79 -12.08
N LEU A 61 -14.80 -3.77 -10.81
CA LEU A 61 -14.14 -4.53 -9.75
C LEU A 61 -14.17 -6.05 -10.02
N GLU A 62 -15.29 -6.57 -10.51
CA GLU A 62 -15.46 -8.02 -10.64
C GLU A 62 -14.78 -8.56 -11.89
N THR A 63 -14.96 -7.87 -13.02
CA THR A 63 -14.48 -8.34 -14.32
C THR A 63 -13.10 -7.82 -14.70
N GLY A 64 -12.62 -6.73 -14.06
CA GLY A 64 -11.40 -6.03 -14.44
C GLY A 64 -11.47 -5.29 -15.77
N LYS A 65 -12.65 -5.23 -16.41
CA LYS A 65 -12.82 -4.55 -17.69
C LYS A 65 -12.86 -3.04 -17.52
N VAL A 66 -12.23 -2.34 -18.46
CA VAL A 66 -12.37 -0.87 -18.57
C VAL A 66 -13.80 -0.52 -18.90
N VAL A 67 -14.40 0.34 -18.10
CA VAL A 67 -15.78 0.85 -18.30
C VAL A 67 -15.80 2.35 -18.65
N GLU A 68 -14.74 3.08 -18.37
CA GLU A 68 -14.55 4.48 -18.74
C GLU A 68 -13.07 4.83 -18.86
N GLY A 69 -12.70 5.58 -19.89
CA GLY A 69 -11.34 6.02 -20.22
C GLY A 69 -10.82 5.41 -21.51
N ASP A 70 -9.97 6.17 -22.22
CA ASP A 70 -9.41 5.78 -23.53
C ASP A 70 -8.00 5.18 -23.41
N LEU A 71 -7.39 5.31 -22.23
CA LEU A 71 -6.03 4.81 -21.95
C LEU A 71 -6.05 3.42 -21.33
N ASN A 72 -4.95 2.69 -21.47
CA ASN A 72 -4.78 1.44 -20.76
C ASN A 72 -4.58 1.69 -19.25
N PRO A 73 -5.28 0.98 -18.36
CA PRO A 73 -5.02 1.06 -16.93
C PRO A 73 -3.61 0.56 -16.59
N SER A 74 -3.09 0.93 -15.42
CA SER A 74 -1.84 0.37 -14.91
C SER A 74 -1.82 -1.16 -15.00
N SER A 75 -0.66 -1.74 -15.32
CA SER A 75 -0.45 -3.19 -15.33
C SER A 75 -0.79 -3.83 -13.98
N ASP A 76 -0.60 -3.08 -12.87
CA ASP A 76 -0.89 -3.57 -11.52
C ASP A 76 -2.38 -3.63 -11.18
N THR A 77 -3.27 -3.24 -12.10
CA THR A 77 -4.71 -3.25 -11.87
C THR A 77 -5.23 -4.58 -11.31
N PRO A 78 -4.86 -5.76 -11.84
CA PRO A 78 -5.34 -7.03 -11.27
C PRO A 78 -4.95 -7.21 -9.81
N THR A 79 -3.73 -6.81 -9.41
CA THR A 79 -3.30 -6.83 -8.00
C THR A 79 -4.21 -5.97 -7.14
N HIS A 80 -4.47 -4.72 -7.55
CA HIS A 80 -5.33 -3.79 -6.80
C HIS A 80 -6.74 -4.35 -6.64
N LEU A 81 -7.32 -4.93 -7.69
CA LEU A 81 -8.66 -5.53 -7.63
C LEU A 81 -8.74 -6.68 -6.64
N VAL A 82 -7.72 -7.55 -6.59
CA VAL A 82 -7.63 -8.64 -5.59
C VAL A 82 -7.64 -8.07 -4.18
N LEU A 83 -6.84 -7.03 -3.92
CA LEU A 83 -6.80 -6.40 -2.59
C LEU A 83 -8.14 -5.77 -2.20
N TYR A 84 -8.81 -5.07 -3.12
CA TYR A 84 -10.14 -4.51 -2.84
C TYR A 84 -11.19 -5.58 -2.54
N LYS A 85 -11.14 -6.73 -3.22
CA LYS A 85 -12.04 -7.86 -2.96
C LYS A 85 -11.78 -8.51 -1.60
N ALA A 86 -10.51 -8.68 -1.25
CA ALA A 86 -10.11 -9.37 -0.03
C ALA A 86 -10.20 -8.50 1.24
N PHE A 87 -10.00 -7.19 1.12
CA PHE A 87 -9.94 -6.25 2.24
C PHE A 87 -11.12 -5.25 2.16
N PRO A 88 -12.24 -5.53 2.83
CA PRO A 88 -13.49 -4.80 2.60
C PRO A 88 -13.47 -3.33 3.06
N ASN A 89 -12.58 -2.95 3.96
CA ASN A 89 -12.54 -1.61 4.55
C ASN A 89 -11.61 -0.64 3.82
N ILE A 90 -10.77 -1.12 2.90
CA ILE A 90 -9.83 -0.26 2.19
C ILE A 90 -10.53 0.48 1.04
N GLN A 91 -10.13 1.73 0.81
CA GLN A 91 -10.65 2.57 -0.27
C GLN A 91 -9.56 3.17 -1.17
N GLY A 92 -8.30 2.93 -0.86
CA GLY A 92 -7.16 3.30 -1.68
C GLY A 92 -6.08 2.24 -1.60
N VAL A 93 -5.38 2.01 -2.71
CA VAL A 93 -4.20 1.11 -2.80
C VAL A 93 -3.09 1.84 -3.53
N VAL A 94 -1.86 1.67 -3.05
CA VAL A 94 -0.63 2.22 -3.61
C VAL A 94 0.36 1.10 -3.87
N HIS A 95 1.01 1.15 -5.02
CA HIS A 95 2.23 0.40 -5.32
C HIS A 95 3.36 1.35 -5.65
N THR A 96 4.55 1.08 -5.16
CA THR A 96 5.77 1.83 -5.48
C THR A 96 7.00 0.92 -5.50
N HIS A 97 8.12 1.48 -5.99
CA HIS A 97 9.45 0.89 -5.84
C HIS A 97 10.32 1.81 -4.97
N SER A 98 9.77 2.30 -3.86
CA SER A 98 10.48 3.18 -2.93
C SER A 98 11.69 2.47 -2.33
N THR A 99 12.79 3.20 -2.20
CA THR A 99 14.14 2.64 -2.08
C THR A 99 14.31 1.67 -0.91
N TYR A 100 13.93 2.07 0.29
CA TYR A 100 14.21 1.25 1.49
C TYR A 100 13.22 0.11 1.64
N ALA A 101 11.94 0.34 1.38
CA ALA A 101 10.94 -0.74 1.42
C ALA A 101 11.23 -1.79 0.33
N THR A 102 11.61 -1.36 -0.89
CA THR A 102 12.02 -2.28 -1.95
C THR A 102 13.30 -3.04 -1.59
N ALA A 103 14.26 -2.41 -0.92
CA ALA A 103 15.47 -3.10 -0.46
C ALA A 103 15.15 -4.23 0.54
N PHE A 104 14.20 -4.02 1.48
CA PHE A 104 13.70 -5.08 2.37
C PHE A 104 12.98 -6.18 1.57
N ALA A 105 12.16 -5.82 0.58
CA ALA A 105 11.48 -6.78 -0.30
C ALA A 105 12.50 -7.65 -1.07
N GLN A 106 13.54 -7.05 -1.65
CA GLN A 106 14.62 -7.76 -2.35
C GLN A 106 15.43 -8.65 -1.41
N ALA A 107 15.62 -8.23 -0.17
CA ALA A 107 16.28 -9.05 0.86
C ALA A 107 15.39 -10.18 1.38
N GLY A 108 14.09 -10.22 1.03
CA GLY A 108 13.12 -11.17 1.53
C GLY A 108 12.92 -11.07 3.05
N LYS A 109 12.92 -9.83 3.58
CA LYS A 109 12.82 -9.54 5.01
C LYS A 109 11.63 -8.62 5.30
N ASP A 110 10.95 -8.91 6.40
CA ASP A 110 9.96 -8.01 6.97
C ASP A 110 10.62 -6.69 7.38
N ILE A 111 9.86 -5.57 7.37
CA ILE A 111 10.28 -4.35 8.06
C ILE A 111 9.87 -4.51 9.53
N PRO A 112 10.81 -4.73 10.45
CA PRO A 112 10.48 -5.05 11.83
C PRO A 112 10.01 -3.82 12.62
N ASN A 113 9.06 -4.03 13.52
CA ASN A 113 8.55 -3.01 14.42
C ASN A 113 9.53 -2.80 15.60
N ILE A 114 10.55 -2.00 15.38
CA ILE A 114 11.64 -1.74 16.34
C ILE A 114 11.63 -0.34 16.93
N GLY A 115 10.56 0.41 16.70
CA GLY A 115 10.47 1.79 17.19
C GLY A 115 9.05 2.32 17.30
N THR A 116 8.87 3.31 18.16
CA THR A 116 7.56 3.91 18.44
C THR A 116 6.93 4.57 17.22
N THR A 117 7.72 5.11 16.29
CA THR A 117 7.21 5.65 15.03
C THR A 117 6.53 4.57 14.19
N HIS A 118 7.13 3.39 14.06
CA HIS A 118 6.52 2.26 13.38
C HIS A 118 5.24 1.83 14.12
N ALA A 119 5.33 1.64 15.44
CA ALA A 119 4.21 1.21 16.28
C ALA A 119 3.00 2.19 16.25
N ASP A 120 3.23 3.46 16.00
CA ASP A 120 2.15 4.45 15.89
C ASP A 120 1.25 4.24 14.65
N TYR A 121 1.71 3.49 13.62
CA TYR A 121 1.01 3.34 12.35
C TYR A 121 0.76 1.89 11.93
N PHE A 122 1.64 0.98 12.33
CA PHE A 122 1.54 -0.44 11.99
C PHE A 122 1.66 -1.26 13.29
N TYR A 123 0.65 -2.06 13.57
CA TYR A 123 0.60 -2.83 14.82
C TYR A 123 1.60 -3.98 14.85
N LYS A 124 1.90 -4.55 13.68
CA LYS A 124 2.86 -5.65 13.51
C LYS A 124 4.04 -5.20 12.66
N ASP A 125 5.02 -6.07 12.52
CA ASP A 125 6.01 -5.95 11.46
C ASP A 125 5.28 -5.84 10.12
N ILE A 126 5.82 -5.07 9.17
CA ILE A 126 5.30 -5.06 7.80
C ILE A 126 5.85 -6.31 7.11
N PRO A 127 5.01 -7.30 6.76
CA PRO A 127 5.47 -8.59 6.31
C PRO A 127 6.01 -8.53 4.88
N CYS A 128 6.95 -9.43 4.59
CA CYS A 128 7.41 -9.74 3.24
C CYS A 128 6.81 -11.09 2.83
N THR A 129 6.23 -11.15 1.64
CA THR A 129 5.64 -12.37 1.12
C THR A 129 6.69 -13.46 0.88
N ARG A 130 6.25 -14.72 0.73
CA ARG A 130 7.06 -15.78 0.16
C ARG A 130 7.48 -15.48 -1.28
N ASP A 131 8.39 -16.26 -1.83
CA ASP A 131 8.63 -16.28 -3.27
C ASP A 131 7.37 -16.71 -4.03
N MET A 132 7.18 -16.13 -5.20
CA MET A 132 6.19 -16.62 -6.15
C MET A 132 6.67 -17.94 -6.79
N THR A 133 5.76 -18.86 -6.99
CA THR A 133 6.03 -20.12 -7.69
C THR A 133 6.22 -19.88 -9.20
N GLU A 134 6.85 -20.84 -9.89
CA GLU A 134 7.01 -20.77 -11.35
C GLU A 134 5.66 -20.64 -12.07
N ALA A 135 4.62 -21.30 -11.59
CA ALA A 135 3.27 -21.23 -12.18
C ALA A 135 2.65 -19.84 -12.01
N GLU A 136 2.82 -19.21 -10.85
CA GLU A 136 2.35 -17.85 -10.57
C GLU A 136 3.08 -16.82 -11.45
N VAL A 137 4.42 -16.95 -11.60
CA VAL A 137 5.23 -16.03 -12.43
C VAL A 137 4.90 -16.16 -13.91
N LYS A 138 4.69 -17.40 -14.41
CA LYS A 138 4.38 -17.65 -15.84
C LYS A 138 2.89 -17.49 -16.16
N GLY A 139 2.03 -17.43 -15.15
CA GLY A 139 0.58 -17.29 -15.28
C GLY A 139 0.12 -15.83 -15.40
N GLN A 140 -0.90 -15.48 -14.64
CA GLN A 140 -1.41 -14.11 -14.55
C GLN A 140 -0.66 -13.38 -13.43
N TYR A 141 0.58 -12.98 -13.71
CA TYR A 141 1.56 -12.50 -12.74
C TYR A 141 1.00 -11.43 -11.77
N GLU A 142 0.33 -10.40 -12.29
CA GLU A 142 -0.22 -9.32 -11.45
C GLU A 142 -1.41 -9.79 -10.60
N LEU A 143 -2.25 -10.70 -11.12
CA LEU A 143 -3.32 -11.32 -10.36
C LEU A 143 -2.73 -12.17 -9.22
N GLU A 144 -1.74 -13.00 -9.54
CA GLU A 144 -1.08 -13.87 -8.56
C GLU A 144 -0.28 -13.08 -7.53
N THR A 145 0.28 -11.92 -7.91
CA THR A 145 0.86 -10.98 -6.95
C THR A 145 -0.17 -10.57 -5.88
N GLY A 146 -1.39 -10.24 -6.29
CA GLY A 146 -2.49 -9.95 -5.37
C GLY A 146 -2.84 -11.14 -4.49
N ASN A 147 -2.93 -12.34 -5.06
CA ASN A 147 -3.25 -13.57 -4.32
C ASN A 147 -2.18 -13.89 -3.27
N VAL A 148 -0.89 -13.74 -3.61
CA VAL A 148 0.23 -13.95 -2.67
C VAL A 148 0.20 -12.94 -1.52
N ILE A 149 -0.14 -11.68 -1.79
CA ILE A 149 -0.33 -10.66 -0.74
C ILE A 149 -1.46 -11.06 0.22
N VAL A 150 -2.62 -11.43 -0.33
CA VAL A 150 -3.79 -11.82 0.48
C VAL A 150 -3.48 -13.05 1.32
N ASP A 151 -2.80 -14.06 0.74
CA ASP A 151 -2.38 -15.26 1.43
C ASP A 151 -1.43 -14.94 2.60
N GLU A 152 -0.42 -14.10 2.37
CA GLU A 152 0.51 -13.66 3.41
C GLU A 152 -0.21 -12.97 4.56
N ILE A 153 -1.08 -12.00 4.26
CA ILE A 153 -1.76 -11.18 5.27
C ILE A 153 -2.78 -12.01 6.06
N LEU A 154 -3.70 -12.70 5.37
CA LEU A 154 -4.87 -13.30 6.02
C LEU A 154 -4.61 -14.72 6.52
N ASN A 155 -3.86 -15.53 5.76
CA ASN A 155 -3.73 -16.97 6.04
C ASN A 155 -2.43 -17.27 6.80
N ILE A 156 -1.29 -16.77 6.33
CA ILE A 156 0.02 -17.06 6.90
C ILE A 156 0.24 -16.26 8.19
N ARG A 157 0.18 -14.94 8.12
CA ARG A 157 0.45 -14.05 9.26
C ARG A 157 -0.78 -13.76 10.12
N LYS A 158 -2.00 -13.96 9.60
CA LYS A 158 -3.28 -13.65 10.27
C LYS A 158 -3.31 -12.22 10.81
N ILE A 159 -2.87 -11.30 9.97
CA ILE A 159 -2.82 -9.87 10.25
C ILE A 159 -4.17 -9.26 9.86
N ASN A 160 -4.70 -8.38 10.70
CA ASN A 160 -5.79 -7.51 10.29
C ASN A 160 -5.23 -6.43 9.34
N PRO A 161 -5.68 -6.36 8.07
CA PRO A 161 -5.18 -5.38 7.11
C PRO A 161 -5.43 -3.92 7.52
N ASP A 162 -6.42 -3.65 8.35
CA ASP A 162 -6.70 -2.30 8.86
C ASP A 162 -5.65 -1.84 9.91
N HIS A 163 -4.99 -2.80 10.57
CA HIS A 163 -4.01 -2.52 11.62
C HIS A 163 -2.56 -2.51 11.13
N THR A 164 -2.29 -3.14 9.99
CA THR A 164 -0.98 -3.13 9.33
C THR A 164 -1.21 -2.96 7.83
N PRO A 165 -1.51 -1.72 7.38
CA PRO A 165 -1.96 -1.46 6.02
C PRO A 165 -0.82 -1.41 5.01
N ALA A 166 0.07 -2.41 5.02
CA ALA A 166 1.20 -2.52 4.11
C ALA A 166 1.75 -3.95 4.04
N VAL A 167 2.44 -4.25 2.94
CA VAL A 167 3.12 -5.51 2.66
C VAL A 167 4.28 -5.29 1.70
N LEU A 168 5.28 -6.13 1.76
CA LEU A 168 6.34 -6.22 0.77
C LEU A 168 6.13 -7.48 -0.08
N VAL A 169 6.12 -7.33 -1.40
CA VAL A 169 6.18 -8.48 -2.30
C VAL A 169 7.66 -8.81 -2.54
N LYS A 170 8.06 -10.02 -2.16
CA LYS A 170 9.46 -10.45 -2.25
C LYS A 170 10.00 -10.30 -3.66
N ASN A 171 11.22 -9.76 -3.79
CA ASN A 171 11.92 -9.43 -5.03
C ASN A 171 11.23 -8.40 -5.94
N HIS A 172 10.14 -7.76 -5.48
CA HIS A 172 9.39 -6.79 -6.27
C HIS A 172 9.38 -5.41 -5.58
N GLY A 173 8.47 -5.20 -4.64
CA GLY A 173 8.32 -3.92 -3.98
C GLY A 173 7.15 -3.85 -3.01
N PRO A 174 6.92 -2.69 -2.39
CA PRO A 174 5.86 -2.49 -1.42
C PRO A 174 4.50 -2.22 -2.05
N PHE A 175 3.47 -2.71 -1.37
CA PHE A 175 2.08 -2.28 -1.51
C PHE A 175 1.61 -1.71 -0.17
N SER A 176 0.78 -0.67 -0.23
CA SER A 176 0.09 -0.12 0.93
C SER A 176 -1.34 0.24 0.57
N TRP A 177 -2.18 0.33 1.58
CA TRP A 177 -3.59 0.67 1.41
C TRP A 177 -4.09 1.56 2.54
N GLY A 178 -5.32 2.05 2.41
CA GLY A 178 -5.91 2.93 3.41
C GLY A 178 -7.38 3.22 3.14
N THR A 179 -7.95 4.06 3.99
CA THR A 179 -9.37 4.48 3.94
C THR A 179 -9.67 5.51 2.85
N SER A 180 -8.65 5.94 2.11
CA SER A 180 -8.75 6.80 0.93
C SER A 180 -7.45 6.67 0.10
N PRO A 181 -7.43 7.13 -1.17
CA PRO A 181 -6.19 7.23 -1.94
C PRO A 181 -5.08 8.02 -1.23
N ASP A 182 -5.41 9.16 -0.63
CA ASP A 182 -4.46 9.99 0.11
C ASP A 182 -3.92 9.29 1.36
N ASN A 183 -4.78 8.58 2.09
CA ASN A 183 -4.37 7.81 3.27
C ASN A 183 -3.47 6.62 2.87
N ALA A 184 -3.71 5.99 1.73
CA ALA A 184 -2.83 4.94 1.20
C ALA A 184 -1.44 5.49 0.86
N VAL A 185 -1.33 6.69 0.26
CA VAL A 185 -0.05 7.40 0.01
C VAL A 185 0.64 7.75 1.33
N TYR A 186 -0.13 8.23 2.31
CA TYR A 186 0.40 8.51 3.65
C TYR A 186 1.04 7.25 4.27
N ASN A 187 0.34 6.12 4.23
CA ASN A 187 0.85 4.83 4.74
C ASN A 187 2.09 4.36 3.97
N ALA A 188 2.13 4.55 2.64
CA ALA A 188 3.33 4.28 1.83
C ALA A 188 4.54 5.11 2.31
N LYS A 189 4.33 6.41 2.59
CA LYS A 189 5.40 7.28 3.08
C LYS A 189 5.89 6.88 4.46
N VAL A 190 4.98 6.54 5.37
CA VAL A 190 5.36 6.07 6.71
C VAL A 190 6.12 4.74 6.63
N MET A 191 5.65 3.79 5.79
CA MET A 191 6.33 2.52 5.54
C MET A 191 7.78 2.74 5.07
N GLU A 192 7.98 3.57 4.05
CA GLU A 192 9.32 3.89 3.53
C GLU A 192 10.21 4.50 4.61
N GLN A 193 9.67 5.42 5.42
CA GLN A 193 10.42 6.02 6.51
C GLN A 193 10.77 5.01 7.60
N CYS A 194 9.86 4.09 7.95
CA CYS A 194 10.12 3.00 8.90
C CYS A 194 11.19 2.05 8.37
N ALA A 195 11.14 1.68 7.08
CA ALA A 195 12.16 0.87 6.44
C ALA A 195 13.54 1.53 6.50
N LYS A 196 13.61 2.83 6.18
CA LYS A 196 14.84 3.61 6.28
C LYS A 196 15.41 3.62 7.70
N MET A 197 14.57 3.90 8.70
CA MET A 197 15.00 3.92 10.10
C MET A 197 15.46 2.53 10.57
N ALA A 198 14.75 1.47 10.18
CA ALA A 198 15.14 0.09 10.50
C ALA A 198 16.51 -0.25 9.91
N PHE A 199 16.73 0.06 8.63
CA PHE A 199 18.02 -0.16 7.97
C PHE A 199 19.17 0.55 8.69
N VAL A 200 18.99 1.84 9.03
CA VAL A 200 20.02 2.61 9.76
C VAL A 200 20.22 2.05 11.17
N ALA A 201 19.15 1.70 11.88
CA ALA A 201 19.24 1.17 13.24
C ALA A 201 20.00 -0.17 13.27
N PHE A 202 19.74 -1.08 12.32
CA PHE A 202 20.49 -2.34 12.20
C PHE A 202 21.96 -2.14 11.84
N SER A 203 22.31 -1.07 11.12
CA SER A 203 23.71 -0.72 10.84
C SER A 203 24.45 -0.28 12.11
N VAL A 204 23.73 0.28 13.10
CA VAL A 204 24.29 0.69 14.39
C VAL A 204 24.32 -0.47 15.40
N ASN A 205 23.25 -1.25 15.45
CA ASN A 205 23.14 -2.43 16.32
C ASN A 205 22.34 -3.53 15.60
N PRO A 206 22.98 -4.65 15.22
CA PRO A 206 22.29 -5.74 14.53
C PRO A 206 21.36 -6.57 15.44
N ASN A 207 21.47 -6.43 16.77
CA ASN A 207 20.71 -7.21 17.76
C ASN A 207 19.60 -6.38 18.41
N LEU A 208 18.77 -5.74 17.59
CA LEU A 208 17.68 -4.89 18.05
C LEU A 208 16.47 -5.71 18.48
N THR A 209 15.88 -5.29 19.60
CA THR A 209 14.58 -5.79 20.07
C THR A 209 13.70 -4.62 20.50
N MET A 210 12.40 -4.79 20.37
CA MET A 210 11.39 -3.82 20.82
C MET A 210 10.57 -4.42 21.97
N ASN A 211 10.36 -3.62 23.01
CA ASN A 211 9.46 -4.01 24.09
C ASN A 211 8.00 -4.09 23.57
N PRO A 212 7.34 -5.28 23.61
CA PRO A 212 5.97 -5.44 23.11
C PRO A 212 4.95 -4.54 23.81
N LEU A 213 5.16 -4.22 25.09
CA LEU A 213 4.27 -3.30 25.82
C LEU A 213 4.37 -1.87 25.26
N LEU A 214 5.52 -1.48 24.75
CA LEU A 214 5.70 -0.17 24.13
C LEU A 214 5.04 -0.11 22.75
N VAL A 215 5.08 -1.20 21.97
CA VAL A 215 4.33 -1.33 20.72
C VAL A 215 2.84 -1.15 20.98
N GLU A 216 2.28 -1.93 21.92
CA GLU A 216 0.87 -1.87 22.30
C GLU A 216 0.47 -0.45 22.74
N LYS A 217 1.26 0.17 23.61
CA LYS A 217 1.02 1.52 24.12
C LYS A 217 0.94 2.55 22.99
N HIS A 218 1.90 2.50 22.06
CA HIS A 218 1.95 3.47 20.96
C HIS A 218 0.84 3.28 19.95
N TYR A 219 0.53 2.03 19.59
CA TYR A 219 -0.57 1.75 18.69
C TYR A 219 -1.92 2.18 19.28
N MET A 220 -2.21 1.76 20.51
CA MET A 220 -3.50 2.01 21.16
C MET A 220 -3.76 3.49 21.48
N ARG A 221 -2.71 4.30 21.69
CA ARG A 221 -2.91 5.74 21.90
C ARG A 221 -3.46 6.48 20.68
N LYS A 222 -3.30 5.90 19.47
CA LYS A 222 -3.80 6.46 18.20
C LYS A 222 -5.05 5.74 17.68
N HIS A 223 -5.09 4.41 17.82
CA HIS A 223 -6.07 3.56 17.15
C HIS A 223 -6.99 2.82 18.13
N GLY A 224 -6.70 2.88 19.42
CA GLY A 224 -7.50 2.20 20.44
C GLY A 224 -8.81 2.91 20.76
N PRO A 225 -9.71 2.24 21.49
CA PRO A 225 -11.00 2.81 21.89
C PRO A 225 -10.88 4.08 22.75
N ASN A 226 -9.73 4.24 23.43
CA ASN A 226 -9.41 5.41 24.25
C ASN A 226 -8.27 6.24 23.64
N ALA A 227 -8.22 6.36 22.31
CA ALA A 227 -7.20 7.13 21.63
C ALA A 227 -7.19 8.60 22.12
N TYR A 228 -5.98 9.12 22.39
CA TYR A 228 -5.80 10.47 22.92
C TYR A 228 -4.74 11.28 22.16
N TYR A 229 -4.12 10.69 21.13
CA TYR A 229 -3.13 11.40 20.32
C TYR A 229 -3.82 12.30 19.30
N GLY A 230 -3.25 13.51 19.12
CA GLY A 230 -3.79 14.49 18.18
C GLY A 230 -4.79 15.46 18.80
N GLN A 231 -5.50 16.20 17.96
CA GLN A 231 -6.50 17.17 18.38
C GLN A 231 -7.87 16.50 18.57
N LYS A 232 -8.69 17.03 19.48
CA LYS A 232 -10.05 16.51 19.71
C LYS A 232 -10.86 16.56 18.40
N GLY A 233 -11.39 15.43 17.97
CA GLY A 233 -12.22 15.31 16.76
C GLY A 233 -11.46 15.01 15.46
N GLN A 234 -10.13 14.91 15.47
CA GLN A 234 -9.37 14.38 14.32
C GLN A 234 -9.27 12.86 14.42
N LYS A 235 -9.84 12.16 13.42
CA LYS A 235 -9.54 10.74 13.18
C LYS A 235 -8.29 10.67 12.32
N HIS A 236 -7.29 9.95 12.77
CA HIS A 236 -6.03 9.71 12.06
C HIS A 236 -6.11 8.42 11.27
#